data_3e326a301b771dfe2e36b85125c1225c
#
_entry.id   3e326a301b771dfe2e36b85125c1225c
#
_cell.length_a   1.000
_cell.length_b   1.000
_cell.length_c   1.000
_cell.angle_alpha   90.00
_cell.angle_beta   90.00
_cell.angle_gamma   90.00
#
_symmetry.space_group_name_H-M   'P 1'
#
loop_
_entity.id
_entity.type
_entity.pdbx_description
1 polymer ?
#
loop_
_entity_poly.entity_id
_entity_poly.type
_entity_poly.pdbx_seq_one_letter_code
_entity_poly.pdbx_strand_id
1 'polypeptide(L)'
;NRLASNSLLEGLVFAGRIGEDLTRGLTAPGEPVPQPAEGVLLDPAVRSELARVMTEGAGVLRSADSLSGTAKALLSLEDRPTSAPSPAAWEATSLHAVASALVAAAARREETRGTHWREDFPLPAEQWRGHLVTTLAGTTFVPVEA
;
A
#
# COMPACT_ATOMS: atom_id res chain seq x y z
N ASN A 1 4.19 12.55 4.99
CA ASN A 1 3.29 13.46 5.67
C ASN A 1 2.82 14.57 4.72
N ARG A 2 1.56 14.52 4.30
CA ARG A 2 0.97 15.47 3.32
C ARG A 2 0.21 16.62 4.00
N LEU A 3 0.14 16.61 5.31
CA LEU A 3 -0.48 17.69 6.09
C LEU A 3 0.48 18.89 6.15
N ALA A 4 -0.08 20.08 6.23
CA ALA A 4 0.64 21.34 6.34
C ALA A 4 1.61 21.66 5.17
N SER A 5 1.27 21.27 3.94
CA SER A 5 2.02 21.59 2.71
C SER A 5 3.49 21.12 2.67
N ASN A 6 3.83 20.11 3.44
CA ASN A 6 5.21 19.58 3.53
C ASN A 6 5.68 18.80 2.30
N SER A 7 4.79 18.54 1.33
CA SER A 7 5.09 17.69 0.17
C SER A 7 6.26 18.19 -0.67
N LEU A 8 6.35 19.50 -0.90
CA LEU A 8 7.42 20.10 -1.71
C LEU A 8 8.76 20.06 -0.96
N LEU A 9 8.75 20.40 0.33
CA LEU A 9 9.96 20.34 1.17
C LEU A 9 10.49 18.92 1.31
N GLU A 10 9.60 17.96 1.53
CA GLU A 10 9.94 16.55 1.58
C GLU A 10 10.56 16.09 0.26
N GLY A 11 9.93 16.45 -0.88
CA GLY A 11 10.46 16.14 -2.21
C GLY A 11 11.86 16.71 -2.43
N LEU A 12 12.13 17.95 -2.03
CA LEU A 12 13.45 18.58 -2.15
C LEU A 12 14.50 17.89 -1.28
N VAL A 13 14.17 17.56 -0.04
CA VAL A 13 15.08 16.84 0.87
C VAL A 13 15.43 15.47 0.33
N PHE A 14 14.45 14.70 -0.13
CA PHE A 14 14.71 13.37 -0.69
C PHE A 14 15.46 13.44 -2.03
N ALA A 15 15.16 14.42 -2.88
CA ALA A 15 15.91 14.62 -4.12
C ALA A 15 17.40 14.92 -3.84
N GLY A 16 17.69 15.75 -2.84
CA GLY A 16 19.07 16.01 -2.40
C GLY A 16 19.77 14.74 -1.93
N ARG A 17 19.14 13.96 -1.05
CA ARG A 17 19.68 12.69 -0.55
C ARG A 17 19.92 11.66 -1.65
N ILE A 18 18.97 11.53 -2.57
CA ILE A 18 19.15 10.65 -3.75
C ILE A 18 20.31 11.12 -4.60
N GLY A 19 20.43 12.45 -4.85
CA GLY A 19 21.55 13.02 -5.59
C GLY A 19 22.91 12.70 -4.94
N GLU A 20 23.01 12.86 -3.62
CA GLU A 20 24.21 12.51 -2.86
C GLU A 20 24.55 11.02 -2.96
N ASP A 21 23.58 10.13 -2.85
CA ASP A 21 23.79 8.69 -2.96
C ASP A 21 24.24 8.30 -4.37
N LEU A 22 23.65 8.89 -5.40
CA LEU A 22 24.07 8.67 -6.78
C LEU A 22 25.51 9.11 -7.04
N THR A 23 25.97 10.20 -6.41
CA THR A 23 27.35 10.68 -6.55
C THR A 23 28.38 9.80 -5.86
N ARG A 24 27.97 9.03 -4.83
CA ARG A 24 28.81 8.01 -4.18
C ARG A 24 29.08 6.78 -5.05
N GLY A 25 28.37 6.67 -6.15
CA GLY A 25 28.44 5.57 -7.10
C GLY A 25 27.37 4.52 -6.87
N LEU A 26 26.78 4.07 -7.96
CA LEU A 26 25.84 2.96 -7.95
C LEU A 26 26.64 1.64 -7.95
N THR A 27 26.27 0.73 -7.07
CA THR A 27 26.74 -0.65 -7.18
C THR A 27 26.22 -1.23 -8.49
N ALA A 28 27.10 -1.81 -9.30
CA ALA A 28 26.67 -2.49 -10.52
C ALA A 28 25.61 -3.53 -10.16
N PRO A 29 24.49 -3.60 -10.90
CA PRO A 29 23.49 -4.62 -10.66
C PRO A 29 24.13 -6.00 -10.85
N GLY A 30 23.83 -6.93 -9.95
CA GLY A 30 24.20 -8.33 -10.11
C GLY A 30 23.49 -8.94 -11.32
N GLU A 31 23.88 -10.16 -11.68
CA GLU A 31 23.15 -10.92 -12.71
C GLU A 31 21.66 -11.03 -12.33
N PRO A 32 20.75 -10.81 -13.29
CA PRO A 32 19.33 -10.95 -13.05
C PRO A 32 19.00 -12.36 -12.52
N VAL A 33 18.42 -12.46 -11.36
CA VAL A 33 17.92 -13.73 -10.86
C VAL A 33 16.59 -14.02 -11.56
N PRO A 34 16.48 -15.10 -12.36
CA PRO A 34 15.23 -15.47 -12.96
C PRO A 34 14.17 -15.69 -11.87
N GLN A 35 13.15 -14.89 -11.88
CA GLN A 35 11.98 -15.13 -11.04
C GLN A 35 11.04 -16.06 -11.80
N PRO A 36 10.57 -17.16 -11.21
CA PRO A 36 9.52 -17.95 -11.84
C PRO A 36 8.33 -17.03 -12.11
N ALA A 37 7.81 -17.07 -13.33
CA ALA A 37 6.63 -16.30 -13.72
C ALA A 37 5.36 -16.94 -13.12
N GLU A 38 5.38 -17.19 -11.83
CA GLU A 38 4.25 -17.73 -11.06
C GLU A 38 3.37 -16.58 -10.56
N GLY A 39 2.74 -15.88 -11.48
CA GLY A 39 1.79 -14.85 -11.13
C GLY A 39 0.61 -14.88 -12.08
N VAL A 40 -0.58 -14.98 -11.51
CA VAL A 40 -1.82 -14.82 -12.27
C VAL A 40 -2.08 -13.32 -12.40
N LEU A 41 -2.18 -12.83 -13.63
CA LEU A 41 -2.59 -11.45 -13.87
C LEU A 41 -4.11 -11.34 -13.75
N LEU A 42 -4.58 -10.22 -13.23
CA LEU A 42 -6.00 -9.92 -13.15
C LEU A 42 -6.51 -9.31 -14.45
N ASP A 43 -7.77 -9.59 -14.77
CA ASP A 43 -8.48 -8.95 -15.87
C ASP A 43 -8.47 -7.42 -15.66
N PRO A 44 -8.05 -6.62 -16.65
CA PRO A 44 -8.08 -5.16 -16.56
C PRO A 44 -9.44 -4.56 -16.18
N ALA A 45 -10.53 -5.26 -16.49
CA ALA A 45 -11.89 -4.82 -16.16
C ALA A 45 -12.15 -4.73 -14.64
N VAL A 46 -11.33 -5.37 -13.78
CA VAL A 46 -11.46 -5.26 -12.31
C VAL A 46 -11.13 -3.86 -11.80
N ARG A 47 -10.37 -3.06 -12.55
CA ARG A 47 -9.85 -1.76 -12.10
C ARG A 47 -10.92 -0.80 -11.59
N SER A 48 -12.03 -0.68 -12.32
CA SER A 48 -13.11 0.23 -11.94
C SER A 48 -13.81 -0.20 -10.65
N GLU A 49 -14.00 -1.49 -10.48
CA GLU A 49 -14.59 -2.07 -9.27
C GLU A 49 -13.64 -1.92 -8.07
N LEU A 50 -12.36 -2.20 -8.27
CA LEU A 50 -11.32 -2.01 -7.27
C LEU A 50 -11.29 -0.54 -6.77
N ALA A 51 -11.29 0.42 -7.70
CA ALA A 51 -11.28 1.84 -7.35
C ALA A 51 -12.52 2.23 -6.53
N ARG A 52 -13.70 1.74 -6.92
CA ARG A 52 -14.95 1.97 -6.19
C ARG A 52 -14.90 1.37 -4.78
N VAL A 53 -14.53 0.10 -4.66
CA VAL A 53 -14.44 -0.61 -3.38
C VAL A 53 -13.47 0.08 -2.42
N MET A 54 -12.32 0.51 -2.91
CA MET A 54 -11.35 1.24 -2.11
C MET A 54 -11.84 2.62 -1.67
N THR A 55 -12.56 3.32 -2.53
CA THR A 55 -13.12 4.65 -2.22
C THR A 55 -14.21 4.55 -1.15
N GLU A 56 -15.10 3.57 -1.27
CA GLU A 56 -16.24 3.40 -0.37
C GLU A 56 -15.84 2.83 1.00
N GLY A 57 -14.96 1.85 1.03
CA GLY A 57 -14.68 1.09 2.25
C GLY A 57 -13.32 1.36 2.93
N ALA A 58 -12.34 1.89 2.19
CA ALA A 58 -11.00 2.23 2.70
C ALA A 58 -10.60 3.69 2.43
N GLY A 59 -11.58 4.55 2.18
CA GLY A 59 -11.40 5.98 1.93
C GLY A 59 -10.94 6.77 3.16
N VAL A 60 -11.54 7.95 3.36
CA VAL A 60 -11.15 8.86 4.46
C VAL A 60 -11.61 8.33 5.81
N LEU A 61 -12.87 7.92 5.93
CA LEU A 61 -13.44 7.34 7.14
C LEU A 61 -13.37 5.82 7.06
N ARG A 62 -12.83 5.18 8.08
CA ARG A 62 -12.61 3.74 8.14
C ARG A 62 -13.13 3.16 9.43
N SER A 63 -13.63 1.93 9.38
CA SER A 63 -14.00 1.14 10.55
C SER A 63 -13.57 -0.32 10.34
N ALA A 64 -13.64 -1.14 11.38
CA ALA A 64 -13.38 -2.58 11.25
C ALA A 64 -14.30 -3.21 10.21
N ASP A 65 -15.57 -2.84 10.21
CA ASP A 65 -16.57 -3.38 9.28
C ASP A 65 -16.29 -2.95 7.84
N SER A 66 -16.02 -1.65 7.60
CA SER A 66 -15.72 -1.14 6.26
C SER A 66 -14.44 -1.77 5.69
N LEU A 67 -13.38 -1.89 6.49
CA LEU A 67 -12.12 -2.51 6.07
C LEU A 67 -12.27 -4.02 5.84
N SER A 68 -13.03 -4.72 6.70
CA SER A 68 -13.33 -6.15 6.50
C SER A 68 -14.13 -6.40 5.22
N GLY A 69 -15.16 -5.58 4.97
CA GLY A 69 -15.95 -5.63 3.74
C GLY A 69 -15.08 -5.39 2.51
N THR A 70 -14.20 -4.38 2.57
CA THR A 70 -13.26 -4.06 1.49
C THR A 70 -12.29 -5.21 1.24
N ALA A 71 -11.73 -5.82 2.29
CA ALA A 71 -10.82 -6.97 2.15
C ALA A 71 -11.51 -8.14 1.45
N LYS A 72 -12.76 -8.46 1.81
CA LYS A 72 -13.55 -9.52 1.15
C LYS A 72 -13.83 -9.20 -0.31
N ALA A 73 -14.16 -7.95 -0.61
CA ALA A 73 -14.40 -7.52 -1.98
C ALA A 73 -13.12 -7.58 -2.83
N LEU A 74 -11.96 -7.17 -2.29
CA LEU A 74 -10.68 -7.31 -2.97
C LEU A 74 -10.37 -8.78 -3.25
N LEU A 75 -10.54 -9.66 -2.26
CA LEU A 75 -10.31 -11.09 -2.45
C LEU A 75 -11.16 -11.68 -3.58
N SER A 76 -12.42 -11.26 -3.71
CA SER A 76 -13.30 -11.74 -4.80
C SER A 76 -12.85 -11.30 -6.20
N LEU A 77 -12.02 -10.26 -6.31
CA LEU A 77 -11.45 -9.85 -7.61
C LEU A 77 -10.36 -10.82 -8.10
N GLU A 78 -9.75 -11.60 -7.21
CA GLU A 78 -8.74 -12.62 -7.57
C GLU A 78 -9.33 -13.76 -8.41
N ASP A 79 -10.63 -13.99 -8.33
CA ASP A 79 -11.37 -14.98 -9.14
C ASP A 79 -11.53 -14.57 -10.62
N ARG A 80 -10.94 -13.42 -11.01
CA ARG A 80 -11.03 -12.88 -12.38
C ARG A 80 -9.65 -12.76 -13.02
N PRO A 81 -8.97 -13.90 -13.27
CA PRO A 81 -7.67 -13.90 -13.91
C PRO A 81 -7.73 -13.63 -15.40
N THR A 82 -6.62 -13.19 -15.98
CA THR A 82 -6.40 -13.17 -17.42
C THR A 82 -5.12 -13.90 -17.79
N SER A 83 -5.16 -14.64 -18.89
CA SER A 83 -3.97 -15.25 -19.50
C SER A 83 -3.32 -14.35 -20.57
N ALA A 84 -3.89 -13.17 -20.85
CA ALA A 84 -3.39 -12.24 -21.84
C ALA A 84 -2.54 -11.12 -21.17
N PRO A 85 -1.20 -11.22 -21.16
CA PRO A 85 -0.36 -10.18 -20.62
C PRO A 85 -0.54 -8.87 -21.38
N SER A 86 -0.75 -7.80 -20.63
CA SER A 86 -0.85 -6.45 -21.16
C SER A 86 -0.46 -5.43 -20.10
N PRO A 87 -0.05 -4.20 -20.46
CA PRO A 87 0.17 -3.14 -19.49
C PRO A 87 -1.02 -2.91 -18.56
N ALA A 88 -2.24 -2.99 -19.09
CA ALA A 88 -3.45 -2.82 -18.30
C ALA A 88 -3.68 -3.98 -17.29
N ALA A 89 -3.33 -5.22 -17.66
CA ALA A 89 -3.41 -6.36 -16.75
C ALA A 89 -2.36 -6.25 -15.63
N TRP A 90 -1.14 -5.84 -15.95
CA TRP A 90 -0.10 -5.58 -14.93
C TRP A 90 -0.49 -4.45 -14.01
N GLU A 91 -1.06 -3.36 -14.54
CA GLU A 91 -1.54 -2.23 -13.74
C GLU A 91 -2.66 -2.68 -12.77
N ALA A 92 -3.66 -3.42 -13.26
CA ALA A 92 -4.75 -3.93 -12.43
C ALA A 92 -4.24 -4.84 -11.31
N THR A 93 -3.32 -5.74 -11.61
CA THR A 93 -2.69 -6.66 -10.65
C THR A 93 -1.87 -5.90 -9.61
N SER A 94 -1.08 -4.93 -10.03
CA SER A 94 -0.28 -4.10 -9.12
C SER A 94 -1.15 -3.24 -8.21
N LEU A 95 -2.22 -2.65 -8.75
CA LEU A 95 -3.20 -1.90 -7.96
C LEU A 95 -3.88 -2.76 -6.92
N HIS A 96 -4.26 -4.00 -7.29
CA HIS A 96 -4.85 -4.95 -6.35
C HIS A 96 -3.89 -5.31 -5.22
N ALA A 97 -2.63 -5.61 -5.52
CA ALA A 97 -1.61 -5.93 -4.52
C ALA A 97 -1.41 -4.77 -3.53
N VAL A 98 -1.30 -3.54 -4.03
CA VAL A 98 -1.16 -2.34 -3.19
C VAL A 98 -2.42 -2.08 -2.36
N ALA A 99 -3.62 -2.24 -2.95
CA ALA A 99 -4.89 -2.07 -2.25
C ALA A 99 -5.02 -3.08 -1.09
N SER A 100 -4.70 -4.35 -1.34
CA SER A 100 -4.75 -5.42 -0.34
C SER A 100 -3.78 -5.15 0.81
N ALA A 101 -2.55 -4.75 0.53
CA ALA A 101 -1.56 -4.36 1.53
C ALA A 101 -2.02 -3.15 2.37
N LEU A 102 -2.59 -2.13 1.72
CA LEU A 102 -3.11 -0.94 2.39
C LEU A 102 -4.28 -1.29 3.33
N VAL A 103 -5.25 -2.08 2.87
CA VAL A 103 -6.41 -2.49 3.68
C VAL A 103 -5.96 -3.34 4.86
N ALA A 104 -5.04 -4.29 4.67
CA ALA A 104 -4.51 -5.12 5.74
C ALA A 104 -3.78 -4.27 6.81
N ALA A 105 -2.95 -3.33 6.39
CA ALA A 105 -2.27 -2.42 7.31
C ALA A 105 -3.24 -1.48 8.04
N ALA A 106 -4.24 -0.94 7.32
CA ALA A 106 -5.25 -0.07 7.91
C ALA A 106 -6.15 -0.81 8.93
N ALA A 107 -6.52 -2.05 8.63
CA ALA A 107 -7.29 -2.89 9.55
C ALA A 107 -6.52 -3.18 10.84
N ARG A 108 -5.21 -3.43 10.73
CA ARG A 108 -4.33 -3.73 11.87
C ARG A 108 -4.09 -2.53 12.77
N ARG A 109 -4.07 -1.29 12.22
CA ARG A 109 -3.81 -0.08 13.00
C ARG A 109 -5.09 0.40 13.68
N GLU A 110 -5.22 0.09 14.95
CA GLU A 110 -6.38 0.41 15.79
C GLU A 110 -6.20 1.74 16.52
N GLU A 111 -6.06 2.81 15.76
CA GLU A 111 -5.99 4.19 16.23
C GLU A 111 -6.35 5.16 15.11
N THR A 112 -6.59 6.42 15.45
CA THR A 112 -6.62 7.55 14.52
C THR A 112 -5.33 8.35 14.65
N ARG A 113 -4.57 8.47 13.54
CA ARG A 113 -3.32 9.23 13.52
C ARG A 113 -3.04 9.80 12.12
N GLY A 114 -2.84 11.11 12.03
CA GLY A 114 -2.64 11.81 10.77
C GLY A 114 -3.84 11.67 9.85
N THR A 115 -3.63 11.11 8.65
CA THR A 115 -4.69 10.86 7.67
C THR A 115 -5.36 9.49 7.84
N HIS A 116 -4.89 8.66 8.76
CA HIS A 116 -5.51 7.40 9.10
C HIS A 116 -6.62 7.64 10.12
N TRP A 117 -7.85 7.67 9.68
CA TRP A 117 -9.02 7.89 10.53
C TRP A 117 -9.81 6.60 10.72
N ARG A 118 -9.91 6.18 11.99
CA ARG A 118 -10.71 5.02 12.43
C ARG A 118 -11.86 5.50 13.29
N GLU A 119 -13.09 5.36 12.79
CA GLU A 119 -14.28 5.78 13.55
C GLU A 119 -14.49 4.96 14.83
N ASP A 120 -14.08 3.71 14.81
CA ASP A 120 -14.09 2.77 15.94
C ASP A 120 -12.90 2.96 16.91
N PHE A 121 -11.82 3.64 16.48
CA PHE A 121 -10.66 3.99 17.31
C PHE A 121 -10.29 5.47 17.09
N PRO A 122 -11.09 6.43 17.60
CA PRO A 122 -10.96 7.84 17.22
C PRO A 122 -9.75 8.55 17.82
N LEU A 123 -9.06 7.95 18.78
CA LEU A 123 -7.90 8.55 19.46
C LEU A 123 -6.58 7.90 19.05
N PRO A 124 -5.47 8.66 19.07
CA PRO A 124 -4.14 8.08 18.92
C PRO A 124 -3.78 7.23 20.14
N ALA A 125 -3.04 6.15 19.91
CA ALA A 125 -2.61 5.24 20.96
C ALA A 125 -1.09 5.04 20.94
N GLU A 126 -0.44 5.11 22.11
CA GLU A 126 1.03 5.05 22.21
C GLU A 126 1.60 3.72 21.74
N GLN A 127 0.88 2.59 21.90
CA GLN A 127 1.31 1.30 21.36
C GLN A 127 1.43 1.28 19.83
N TRP A 128 0.80 2.24 19.14
CA TRP A 128 0.86 2.38 17.69
C TRP A 128 1.84 3.47 17.23
N ARG A 129 2.67 4.00 18.13
CA ARG A 129 3.69 4.98 17.77
C ARG A 129 4.84 4.32 17.00
N GLY A 130 4.66 4.20 15.71
CA GLY A 130 5.59 3.48 14.84
C GLY A 130 5.05 3.31 13.43
N HIS A 131 5.71 2.46 12.67
CA HIS A 131 5.40 2.16 11.29
C HIS A 131 4.90 0.73 11.13
N LEU A 132 3.92 0.53 10.27
CA LEU A 132 3.58 -0.79 9.73
C LEU A 132 4.36 -0.98 8.44
N VAL A 133 5.23 -1.98 8.42
CA VAL A 133 6.02 -2.36 7.25
C VAL A 133 5.40 -3.62 6.66
N THR A 134 4.90 -3.53 5.44
CA THR A 134 4.27 -4.64 4.73
C THR A 134 5.21 -5.17 3.65
N THR A 135 5.42 -6.46 3.66
CA THR A 135 6.16 -7.23 2.65
C THR A 135 5.30 -8.38 2.14
N LEU A 136 5.79 -9.14 1.18
CA LEU A 136 5.11 -10.38 0.74
C LEU A 136 4.95 -11.41 1.87
N ALA A 137 5.83 -11.39 2.88
CA ALA A 137 5.75 -12.28 4.03
C ALA A 137 4.72 -11.82 5.10
N GLY A 138 4.18 -10.61 4.98
CA GLY A 138 3.20 -10.07 5.92
C GLY A 138 3.54 -8.66 6.40
N THR A 139 2.77 -8.18 7.38
CA THR A 139 2.91 -6.84 7.95
C THR A 139 3.48 -6.91 9.35
N THR A 140 4.54 -6.14 9.61
CA THR A 140 5.22 -6.03 10.92
C THR A 140 5.09 -4.61 11.45
N PHE A 141 4.95 -4.46 12.75
CA PHE A 141 5.01 -3.16 13.41
C PHE A 141 6.45 -2.87 13.86
N VAL A 142 6.93 -1.68 13.51
CA VAL A 142 8.26 -1.18 13.90
C VAL A 142 8.04 0.08 14.73
N PRO A 143 8.30 0.06 16.04
CA PRO A 143 8.16 1.24 16.89
C PRO A 143 9.18 2.32 16.50
N VAL A 144 8.80 3.58 16.68
CA VAL A 144 9.75 4.70 16.62
C VAL A 144 10.35 4.86 18.01
N GLU A 145 11.67 4.73 18.11
CA GLU A 145 12.40 5.01 19.34
C GLU A 145 12.21 6.50 19.71
N ALA A 146 12.08 6.75 20.99
CA ALA A 146 11.81 8.09 21.54
C ALA A 146 13.05 8.99 21.48
#